data_c2160c21560ea2d3da9c9fcd9e6b8d53
#
_entry.id   c2160c21560ea2d3da9c9fcd9e6b8d53
#
_cell.length_a   1.000
_cell.length_b   1.000
_cell.length_c   1.000
_cell.angle_alpha   90.00
_cell.angle_beta   90.00
_cell.angle_gamma   90.00
#
_symmetry.space_group_name_H-M   'P 1'
#
loop_
_entity.id
_entity.type
_entity.pdbx_description
1 polymer ?
#
loop_
_entity_poly.entity_id
_entity_poly.type
_entity_poly.pdbx_seq_one_letter_code
_entity_poly.pdbx_strand_id
1 'polypeptide(L)'
;VLSSSAPPSASPAPLRHPHLLLWAVCALALMSTAGVALPYPILAPIFVGGPVDDFTHFLGLRPELLMGLALAVNPAGILVGSLFVGPMSDRYGRRRVLGITITATLVGYGLSAFALASRDYPLFVLSRFATGLTEGNVAVVRALLADWHPQLERTRSFAWLNASLYIGWLVGPLLGGLTLPWGEAVPFIVAAVVLVPCLVLLGLGL
;
A
#
# COMPACT_ATOMS: atom_id res chain seq x y z
N VAL A 1 -43.20 18.98 23.53
CA VAL A 1 -42.63 18.59 22.22
C VAL A 1 -41.57 19.62 21.91
N LEU A 2 -40.29 19.33 22.27
CA LEU A 2 -39.13 20.15 21.92
C LEU A 2 -38.55 19.57 20.62
N SER A 3 -38.81 20.23 19.50
CA SER A 3 -38.19 20.01 18.22
C SER A 3 -36.72 20.46 18.31
N SER A 4 -35.83 19.51 18.57
CA SER A 4 -34.37 19.73 18.43
C SER A 4 -34.02 19.76 16.94
N SER A 5 -34.01 20.94 16.34
CA SER A 5 -33.42 21.17 15.02
C SER A 5 -31.88 21.10 15.14
N ALA A 6 -31.31 19.92 14.84
CA ALA A 6 -29.87 19.84 14.63
C ALA A 6 -29.45 20.80 13.50
N PRO A 7 -28.38 21.58 13.65
CA PRO A 7 -27.92 22.46 12.57
C PRO A 7 -27.63 21.63 11.31
N PRO A 8 -27.97 22.15 10.11
CA PRO A 8 -27.66 21.46 8.86
C PRO A 8 -26.16 21.23 8.79
N SER A 9 -25.76 19.97 8.63
CA SER A 9 -24.36 19.60 8.38
C SER A 9 -23.87 20.39 7.17
N ALA A 10 -22.81 21.17 7.36
CA ALA A 10 -22.22 21.95 6.28
C ALA A 10 -21.94 21.02 5.10
N SER A 11 -22.53 21.33 3.94
CA SER A 11 -22.25 20.57 2.71
C SER A 11 -20.73 20.65 2.41
N PRO A 12 -20.07 19.53 2.09
CA PRO A 12 -18.66 19.54 1.80
C PRO A 12 -18.36 20.50 0.64
N ALA A 13 -17.25 21.23 0.75
CA ALA A 13 -16.83 22.17 -0.28
C ALA A 13 -16.72 21.45 -1.65
N PRO A 14 -17.12 22.12 -2.76
CA PRO A 14 -17.08 21.51 -4.08
C PRO A 14 -15.65 21.12 -4.45
N LEU A 15 -15.46 19.87 -4.90
CA LEU A 15 -14.17 19.38 -5.39
C LEU A 15 -13.84 20.08 -6.71
N ARG A 16 -12.62 20.59 -6.85
CA ARG A 16 -12.16 21.24 -8.09
C ARG A 16 -12.12 20.27 -9.27
N HIS A 17 -11.70 19.02 -9.04
CA HIS A 17 -11.53 17.99 -10.09
C HIS A 17 -11.92 16.59 -9.55
N PRO A 18 -13.22 16.25 -9.42
CA PRO A 18 -13.66 15.01 -8.79
C PRO A 18 -13.15 13.74 -9.52
N HIS A 19 -13.05 13.77 -10.84
CA HIS A 19 -12.55 12.63 -11.61
C HIS A 19 -11.03 12.42 -11.44
N LEU A 20 -10.25 13.48 -11.35
CA LEU A 20 -8.81 13.39 -11.11
C LEU A 20 -8.53 12.75 -9.74
N LEU A 21 -9.31 13.14 -8.74
CA LEU A 21 -9.23 12.58 -7.40
C LEU A 21 -9.63 11.10 -7.35
N LEU A 22 -10.68 10.71 -8.08
CA LEU A 22 -11.07 9.31 -8.21
C LEU A 22 -9.92 8.48 -8.79
N TRP A 23 -9.29 8.94 -9.89
CA TRP A 23 -8.18 8.22 -10.49
C TRP A 23 -6.94 8.18 -9.59
N ALA A 24 -6.63 9.26 -8.87
CA ALA A 24 -5.53 9.27 -7.90
C ALA A 24 -5.74 8.24 -6.78
N VAL A 25 -6.95 8.16 -6.26
CA VAL A 25 -7.34 7.20 -5.22
C VAL A 25 -7.33 5.76 -5.75
N CYS A 26 -7.80 5.52 -6.98
CA CYS A 26 -7.73 4.22 -7.64
C CYS A 26 -6.27 3.79 -7.90
N ALA A 27 -5.42 4.70 -8.36
CA ALA A 27 -3.99 4.44 -8.56
C ALA A 27 -3.29 4.10 -7.24
N LEU A 28 -3.61 4.82 -6.16
CA LEU A 28 -3.10 4.52 -4.83
C LEU A 28 -3.51 3.13 -4.35
N ALA A 29 -4.77 2.76 -4.51
CA ALA A 29 -5.29 1.45 -4.13
C ALA A 29 -4.63 0.32 -4.94
N LEU A 30 -4.44 0.53 -6.25
CA LEU A 30 -3.73 -0.38 -7.14
C LEU A 30 -2.28 -0.58 -6.68
N MET A 31 -1.56 0.51 -6.39
CA MET A 31 -0.17 0.43 -5.95
C MET A 31 -0.02 -0.22 -4.58
N SER A 32 -0.95 0.03 -3.65
CA SER A 32 -0.97 -0.62 -2.34
C SER A 32 -1.08 -2.14 -2.47
N THR A 33 -2.04 -2.64 -3.27
CA THR A 33 -2.19 -4.09 -3.49
C THR A 33 -1.09 -4.70 -4.35
N ALA A 34 -0.58 -3.97 -5.34
CA ALA A 34 0.57 -4.40 -6.13
C ALA A 34 1.81 -4.60 -5.25
N GLY A 35 2.04 -3.71 -4.28
CA GLY A 35 3.14 -3.82 -3.33
C GLY A 35 3.08 -5.02 -2.41
N VAL A 36 1.87 -5.43 -2.00
CA VAL A 36 1.65 -6.68 -1.24
C VAL A 36 2.05 -7.91 -2.07
N ALA A 37 1.65 -7.93 -3.35
CA ALA A 37 1.82 -9.08 -4.22
C ALA A 37 3.20 -9.14 -4.93
N LEU A 38 3.92 -8.02 -4.96
CA LEU A 38 5.21 -7.88 -5.64
C LEU A 38 6.30 -8.87 -5.16
N PRO A 39 6.43 -9.23 -3.86
CA PRO A 39 7.48 -10.13 -3.40
C PRO A 39 7.33 -11.59 -3.86
N TYR A 40 6.13 -12.04 -4.25
CA TYR A 40 5.89 -13.45 -4.57
C TYR A 40 6.85 -14.01 -5.63
N PRO A 41 7.00 -13.40 -6.82
CA PRO A 41 7.94 -13.91 -7.82
C PRO A 41 9.41 -13.67 -7.48
N ILE A 42 9.70 -12.77 -6.54
CA ILE A 42 11.06 -12.42 -6.14
C ILE A 42 11.60 -13.41 -5.12
N LEU A 43 10.82 -13.70 -4.09
CA LEU A 43 11.28 -14.54 -2.97
C LEU A 43 11.33 -16.02 -3.35
N ALA A 44 10.45 -16.49 -4.23
CA ALA A 44 10.43 -17.88 -4.63
C ALA A 44 11.79 -18.38 -5.18
N PRO A 45 12.42 -17.75 -6.20
CA PRO A 45 13.72 -18.20 -6.68
C PRO A 45 14.86 -17.99 -5.67
N ILE A 46 14.74 -17.04 -4.75
CA ILE A 46 15.75 -16.78 -3.71
C ILE A 46 15.78 -17.93 -2.69
N PHE A 47 14.60 -18.34 -2.20
CA PHE A 47 14.49 -19.36 -1.16
C PHE A 47 14.41 -20.78 -1.70
N VAL A 48 13.94 -20.97 -2.97
CA VAL A 48 13.82 -22.28 -3.61
C VAL A 48 14.85 -22.39 -4.72
N GLY A 49 16.03 -22.89 -4.38
CA GLY A 49 17.13 -23.09 -5.34
C GLY A 49 18.12 -21.91 -5.46
N GLY A 50 18.00 -20.89 -4.63
CA GLY A 50 18.96 -19.80 -4.49
C GLY A 50 20.19 -20.19 -3.66
N PRO A 51 21.15 -19.27 -3.48
CA PRO A 51 22.34 -19.50 -2.70
C PRO A 51 22.00 -19.75 -1.22
N VAL A 52 22.78 -20.64 -0.60
CA VAL A 52 22.72 -20.88 0.85
C VAL A 52 23.51 -19.75 1.52
N ASP A 53 22.80 -18.81 2.13
CA ASP A 53 23.37 -17.67 2.84
C ASP A 53 22.57 -17.37 4.12
N ASP A 54 22.99 -16.34 4.88
CA ASP A 54 22.32 -15.94 6.12
C ASP A 54 20.91 -15.38 5.89
N PHE A 55 20.58 -14.99 4.66
CA PHE A 55 19.22 -14.55 4.29
C PHE A 55 18.27 -15.74 4.15
N THR A 56 18.73 -16.81 3.50
CA THR A 56 17.91 -18.00 3.20
C THR A 56 17.93 -19.06 4.32
N HIS A 57 18.90 -18.99 5.25
CA HIS A 57 19.08 -19.95 6.37
C HIS A 57 19.19 -19.27 7.73
N PHE A 58 18.48 -18.15 7.91
CA PHE A 58 18.47 -17.39 9.16
C PHE A 58 18.03 -18.25 10.34
N LEU A 59 18.83 -18.24 11.43
CA LEU A 59 18.62 -19.04 12.65
C LEU A 59 18.50 -20.57 12.41
N GLY A 60 19.00 -21.10 11.30
CA GLY A 60 18.87 -22.52 10.98
C GLY A 60 17.45 -22.97 10.65
N LEU A 61 16.54 -22.03 10.39
CA LEU A 61 15.18 -22.32 9.95
C LEU A 61 15.16 -22.74 8.47
N ARG A 62 14.13 -23.53 8.11
CA ARG A 62 13.95 -23.97 6.73
C ARG A 62 13.65 -22.79 5.81
N PRO A 63 14.23 -22.75 4.60
CA PRO A 63 13.99 -21.65 3.64
C PRO A 63 12.52 -21.40 3.34
N GLU A 64 11.71 -22.48 3.22
CA GLU A 64 10.27 -22.37 2.94
C GLU A 64 9.52 -21.67 4.08
N LEU A 65 9.93 -21.90 5.33
CA LEU A 65 9.34 -21.22 6.48
C LEU A 65 9.71 -19.75 6.50
N LEU A 66 10.98 -19.41 6.22
CA LEU A 66 11.45 -18.03 6.14
C LEU A 66 10.74 -17.27 5.01
N MET A 67 10.58 -17.90 3.84
CA MET A 67 9.81 -17.33 2.74
C MET A 67 8.36 -17.08 3.15
N GLY A 68 7.71 -18.06 3.79
CA GLY A 68 6.33 -17.92 4.28
C GLY A 68 6.18 -16.78 5.28
N LEU A 69 7.11 -16.63 6.23
CA LEU A 69 7.14 -15.53 7.19
C LEU A 69 7.33 -14.18 6.48
N ALA A 70 8.28 -14.10 5.54
CA ALA A 70 8.54 -12.88 4.78
C ALA A 70 7.33 -12.42 3.96
N LEU A 71 6.54 -13.37 3.43
CA LEU A 71 5.29 -13.07 2.72
C LEU A 71 4.13 -12.71 3.66
N ALA A 72 4.04 -13.36 4.82
CA ALA A 72 2.94 -13.18 5.77
C ALA A 72 3.06 -11.88 6.58
N VAL A 73 4.28 -11.38 6.81
CA VAL A 73 4.52 -10.26 7.73
C VAL A 73 3.93 -8.94 7.23
N ASN A 74 3.91 -8.69 5.92
CA ASN A 74 3.30 -7.47 5.37
C ASN A 74 1.77 -7.48 5.52
N PRO A 75 1.01 -8.52 5.14
CA PRO A 75 -0.41 -8.64 5.47
C PRO A 75 -0.72 -8.51 6.97
N ALA A 76 0.12 -9.08 7.84
CA ALA A 76 0.00 -8.90 9.29
C ALA A 76 0.17 -7.43 9.69
N GLY A 77 1.12 -6.73 9.09
CA GLY A 77 1.28 -5.29 9.24
C GLY A 77 0.05 -4.50 8.80
N ILE A 78 -0.54 -4.85 7.65
CA ILE A 78 -1.79 -4.23 7.15
C ILE A 78 -2.93 -4.43 8.14
N LEU A 79 -3.09 -5.64 8.68
CA LEU A 79 -4.10 -5.93 9.69
C LEU A 79 -3.96 -5.00 10.89
N VAL A 80 -2.76 -4.93 11.46
CA VAL A 80 -2.46 -4.05 12.62
C VAL A 80 -2.62 -2.58 12.24
N GLY A 81 -2.07 -2.15 11.12
CA GLY A 81 -2.12 -0.77 10.64
C GLY A 81 -3.54 -0.28 10.41
N SER A 82 -4.43 -1.14 9.88
CA SER A 82 -5.82 -0.79 9.62
C SER A 82 -6.61 -0.40 10.88
N LEU A 83 -6.21 -0.92 12.05
CA LEU A 83 -6.84 -0.57 13.33
C LEU A 83 -6.54 0.87 13.77
N PHE A 84 -5.41 1.42 13.34
CA PHE A 84 -4.95 2.75 13.75
C PHE A 84 -5.14 3.81 12.66
N VAL A 85 -4.89 3.45 11.40
CA VAL A 85 -4.89 4.40 10.27
C VAL A 85 -6.29 4.97 10.02
N GLY A 86 -7.35 4.18 10.16
CA GLY A 86 -8.73 4.64 10.05
C GLY A 86 -9.07 5.74 11.05
N PRO A 87 -9.03 5.47 12.38
CA PRO A 87 -9.29 6.47 13.41
C PRO A 87 -8.35 7.69 13.35
N MET A 88 -7.08 7.49 12.98
CA MET A 88 -6.15 8.61 12.76
C MET A 88 -6.61 9.52 11.62
N SER A 89 -7.12 8.95 10.53
CA SER A 89 -7.59 9.74 9.38
C SER A 89 -8.82 10.57 9.71
N ASP A 90 -9.69 10.07 10.58
CA ASP A 90 -10.87 10.80 11.05
C ASP A 90 -10.48 11.96 11.98
N ARG A 91 -9.42 11.78 12.80
CA ARG A 91 -8.95 12.78 13.76
C ARG A 91 -8.04 13.85 13.13
N TYR A 92 -7.09 13.45 12.29
CA TYR A 92 -6.04 14.34 11.77
C TYR A 92 -6.28 14.80 10.32
N GLY A 93 -7.36 14.34 9.70
CA GLY A 93 -7.73 14.63 8.33
C GLY A 93 -7.18 13.60 7.34
N ARG A 94 -8.04 13.15 6.41
CA ARG A 94 -7.78 12.04 5.47
C ARG A 94 -6.57 12.31 4.57
N ARG A 95 -6.48 13.53 4.02
CA ARG A 95 -5.37 13.95 3.15
C ARG A 95 -4.00 13.85 3.83
N ARG A 96 -3.91 14.38 5.05
CA ARG A 96 -2.65 14.38 5.82
C ARG A 96 -2.20 12.96 6.13
N VAL A 97 -3.12 12.11 6.59
CA VAL A 97 -2.80 10.72 6.93
C VAL A 97 -2.41 9.92 5.68
N LEU A 98 -3.11 10.09 4.55
CA LEU A 98 -2.72 9.48 3.27
C LEU A 98 -1.32 9.93 2.83
N GLY A 99 -1.00 11.22 2.92
CA GLY A 99 0.33 11.72 2.58
C GLY A 99 1.43 11.09 3.44
N ILE A 100 1.21 11.00 4.75
CA ILE A 100 2.15 10.37 5.69
C ILE A 100 2.30 8.87 5.38
N THR A 101 1.20 8.15 5.20
CA THR A 101 1.25 6.70 4.94
C THR A 101 1.93 6.38 3.61
N ILE A 102 1.65 7.12 2.52
CA ILE A 102 2.32 6.94 1.23
C ILE A 102 3.82 7.21 1.34
N THR A 103 4.20 8.29 2.02
CA THR A 103 5.63 8.62 2.23
C THR A 103 6.34 7.53 3.03
N ALA A 104 5.70 7.03 4.10
CA ALA A 104 6.25 5.94 4.89
C ALA A 104 6.33 4.62 4.10
N THR A 105 5.34 4.31 3.26
CA THR A 105 5.38 3.16 2.34
C THR A 105 6.54 3.27 1.34
N LEU A 106 6.77 4.46 0.78
CA LEU A 106 7.89 4.72 -0.12
C LEU A 106 9.24 4.46 0.55
N VAL A 107 9.42 4.98 1.77
CA VAL A 107 10.62 4.69 2.58
C VAL A 107 10.74 3.20 2.88
N GLY A 108 9.63 2.55 3.22
CA GLY A 108 9.58 1.10 3.49
C GLY A 108 10.00 0.25 2.29
N TYR A 109 9.61 0.61 1.07
CA TYR A 109 10.09 -0.07 -0.14
C TYR A 109 11.58 0.15 -0.38
N GLY A 110 12.08 1.36 -0.13
CA GLY A 110 13.52 1.63 -0.17
C GLY A 110 14.30 0.77 0.82
N LEU A 111 13.79 0.64 2.05
CA LEU A 111 14.39 -0.24 3.07
C LEU A 111 14.30 -1.72 2.69
N SER A 112 13.19 -2.17 2.09
CA SER A 112 13.06 -3.55 1.61
C SER A 112 14.04 -3.84 0.47
N ALA A 113 14.23 -2.90 -0.46
CA ALA A 113 15.24 -2.99 -1.51
C ALA A 113 16.66 -3.08 -0.94
N PHE A 114 16.97 -2.23 0.03
CA PHE A 114 18.27 -2.22 0.71
C PHE A 114 18.51 -3.54 1.47
N ALA A 115 17.51 -4.03 2.21
CA ALA A 115 17.59 -5.28 2.95
C ALA A 115 17.85 -6.51 2.05
N LEU A 116 17.23 -6.55 0.86
CA LEU A 116 17.51 -7.58 -0.14
C LEU A 116 18.93 -7.44 -0.71
N ALA A 117 19.37 -6.23 -1.01
CA ALA A 117 20.70 -5.98 -1.53
C ALA A 117 21.82 -6.33 -0.52
N SER A 118 21.57 -6.09 0.78
CA SER A 118 22.48 -6.41 1.88
C SER A 118 22.35 -7.85 2.40
N ARG A 119 21.40 -8.63 1.88
CA ARG A 119 21.09 -9.99 2.35
C ARG A 119 20.78 -10.05 3.85
N ASP A 120 20.09 -9.05 4.37
CA ASP A 120 19.68 -8.94 5.77
C ASP A 120 18.20 -9.35 5.93
N TYR A 121 17.97 -10.61 6.33
CA TYR A 121 16.62 -11.16 6.49
C TYR A 121 15.81 -10.45 7.59
N PRO A 122 16.33 -10.21 8.82
CA PRO A 122 15.61 -9.47 9.85
C PRO A 122 15.19 -8.08 9.39
N LEU A 123 16.09 -7.35 8.73
CA LEU A 123 15.78 -6.02 8.20
C LEU A 123 14.70 -6.09 7.11
N PHE A 124 14.75 -7.11 6.25
CA PHE A 124 13.72 -7.33 5.23
C PHE A 124 12.34 -7.55 5.87
N VAL A 125 12.23 -8.47 6.82
CA VAL A 125 10.98 -8.78 7.53
C VAL A 125 10.45 -7.54 8.26
N LEU A 126 11.32 -6.80 8.97
CA LEU A 126 10.94 -5.59 9.69
C LEU A 126 10.46 -4.49 8.73
N SER A 127 11.15 -4.28 7.62
CA SER A 127 10.76 -3.30 6.60
C SER A 127 9.41 -3.65 5.96
N ARG A 128 9.16 -4.94 5.70
CA ARG A 128 7.87 -5.43 5.17
C ARG A 128 6.74 -5.25 6.17
N PHE A 129 6.98 -5.49 7.46
CA PHE A 129 5.99 -5.22 8.50
C PHE A 129 5.66 -3.74 8.60
N ALA A 130 6.69 -2.88 8.67
CA ALA A 130 6.53 -1.43 8.73
C ALA A 130 5.77 -0.88 7.50
N THR A 131 6.09 -1.40 6.30
CA THR A 131 5.36 -1.06 5.07
C THR A 131 3.89 -1.48 5.18
N GLY A 132 3.61 -2.68 5.68
CA GLY A 132 2.25 -3.16 5.90
C GLY A 132 1.45 -2.24 6.84
N LEU A 133 2.03 -1.75 7.94
CA LEU A 133 1.36 -0.81 8.84
C LEU A 133 0.84 0.44 8.11
N THR A 134 1.54 0.89 7.09
CA THR A 134 1.18 2.10 6.33
C THR A 134 0.30 1.80 5.11
N GLU A 135 0.30 0.57 4.60
CA GLU A 135 -0.57 0.11 3.49
C GLU A 135 -2.01 -0.18 3.94
N GLY A 136 -2.32 -0.15 5.23
CA GLY A 136 -3.69 -0.20 5.78
C GLY A 136 -4.59 0.98 5.37
N ASN A 137 -4.14 1.83 4.45
CA ASN A 137 -4.81 3.05 3.99
C ASN A 137 -6.04 2.81 3.08
N VAL A 138 -6.30 1.59 2.62
CA VAL A 138 -7.48 1.27 1.80
C VAL A 138 -8.79 1.61 2.52
N ALA A 139 -8.84 1.48 3.85
CA ALA A 139 -9.97 1.90 4.65
C ALA A 139 -10.20 3.43 4.56
N VAL A 140 -9.12 4.22 4.60
CA VAL A 140 -9.16 5.69 4.45
C VAL A 140 -9.65 6.09 3.05
N VAL A 141 -9.16 5.38 2.02
CA VAL A 141 -9.57 5.57 0.62
C VAL A 141 -11.06 5.31 0.44
N ARG A 142 -11.59 4.23 1.02
CA ARG A 142 -13.04 3.91 0.98
C ARG A 142 -13.87 4.98 1.69
N ALA A 143 -13.42 5.44 2.84
CA ALA A 143 -14.09 6.50 3.59
C ALA A 143 -14.07 7.83 2.82
N LEU A 144 -12.95 8.17 2.19
CA LEU A 144 -12.82 9.37 1.36
C LEU A 144 -13.80 9.35 0.17
N LEU A 145 -13.93 8.22 -0.53
CA LEU A 145 -14.93 8.06 -1.59
C LEU A 145 -16.37 8.15 -1.08
N ALA A 146 -16.63 7.65 0.12
CA ALA A 146 -17.95 7.78 0.73
C ALA A 146 -18.31 9.24 1.06
N ASP A 147 -17.34 10.04 1.52
CA ASP A 147 -17.52 11.46 1.80
C ASP A 147 -17.80 12.28 0.52
N TRP A 148 -17.29 11.83 -0.64
CA TRP A 148 -17.48 12.51 -1.92
C TRP A 148 -18.76 12.10 -2.67
N HIS A 149 -19.60 11.27 -2.07
CA HIS A 149 -20.84 10.76 -2.65
C HIS A 149 -21.73 11.84 -3.33
N PRO A 150 -21.88 13.07 -2.81
CA PRO A 150 -22.71 14.08 -3.48
C PRO A 150 -22.18 14.52 -4.85
N GLN A 151 -20.88 14.29 -5.13
CA GLN A 151 -20.18 14.77 -6.32
C GLN A 151 -19.72 13.65 -7.27
N LEU A 152 -19.70 12.39 -6.78
CA LEU A 152 -19.34 11.20 -7.53
C LEU A 152 -20.40 10.12 -7.35
N GLU A 153 -20.77 9.46 -8.43
CA GLU A 153 -21.68 8.31 -8.35
C GLU A 153 -21.05 7.19 -7.52
N ARG A 154 -21.66 6.89 -6.38
CA ARG A 154 -21.11 5.96 -5.37
C ARG A 154 -20.82 4.58 -5.95
N THR A 155 -21.80 3.97 -6.62
CA THR A 155 -21.69 2.62 -7.18
C THR A 155 -20.53 2.52 -8.16
N ARG A 156 -20.43 3.48 -9.07
CA ARG A 156 -19.37 3.51 -10.09
C ARG A 156 -17.99 3.75 -9.49
N SER A 157 -17.87 4.66 -8.51
CA SER A 157 -16.60 4.97 -7.85
C SER A 157 -16.07 3.78 -7.05
N PHE A 158 -16.93 3.08 -6.32
CA PHE A 158 -16.54 1.87 -5.59
C PHE A 158 -16.24 0.69 -6.53
N ALA A 159 -16.93 0.58 -7.68
CA ALA A 159 -16.60 -0.41 -8.70
C ALA A 159 -15.19 -0.19 -9.27
N TRP A 160 -14.83 1.05 -9.61
CA TRP A 160 -13.47 1.39 -10.07
C TRP A 160 -12.42 1.14 -9.00
N LEU A 161 -12.68 1.49 -7.74
CA LEU A 161 -11.79 1.19 -6.62
C LEU A 161 -11.53 -0.32 -6.49
N ASN A 162 -12.61 -1.13 -6.49
CA ASN A 162 -12.46 -2.58 -6.38
C ASN A 162 -11.72 -3.17 -7.59
N ALA A 163 -12.00 -2.72 -8.81
CA ALA A 163 -11.26 -3.12 -9.99
C ALA A 163 -9.77 -2.79 -9.84
N SER A 164 -9.42 -1.61 -9.34
CA SER A 164 -8.03 -1.21 -9.11
C SER A 164 -7.31 -2.10 -8.09
N LEU A 165 -8.00 -2.51 -7.02
CA LEU A 165 -7.45 -3.46 -6.03
C LEU A 165 -7.14 -4.82 -6.67
N TYR A 166 -8.04 -5.37 -7.49
CA TYR A 166 -7.80 -6.64 -8.19
C TYR A 166 -6.72 -6.54 -9.26
N ILE A 167 -6.69 -5.43 -10.01
CA ILE A 167 -5.63 -5.16 -10.99
C ILE A 167 -4.27 -5.08 -10.27
N GLY A 168 -4.20 -4.52 -9.07
CA GLY A 168 -2.98 -4.47 -8.26
C GLY A 168 -2.43 -5.87 -7.94
N TRP A 169 -3.30 -6.83 -7.60
CA TRP A 169 -2.92 -8.24 -7.40
C TRP A 169 -2.33 -8.90 -8.65
N LEU A 170 -2.74 -8.48 -9.85
CA LEU A 170 -2.18 -8.94 -11.12
C LEU A 170 -0.87 -8.21 -11.46
N VAL A 171 -0.88 -6.89 -11.30
CA VAL A 171 0.24 -6.00 -11.69
C VAL A 171 1.45 -6.22 -10.77
N GLY A 172 1.24 -6.48 -9.46
CA GLY A 172 2.32 -6.69 -8.51
C GLY A 172 3.28 -7.81 -8.92
N PRO A 173 2.82 -9.05 -9.05
CA PRO A 173 3.68 -10.16 -9.49
C PRO A 173 4.25 -9.96 -10.90
N LEU A 174 3.48 -9.34 -11.81
CA LEU A 174 3.97 -9.04 -13.16
C LEU A 174 5.14 -8.06 -13.12
N LEU A 175 5.03 -6.97 -12.37
CA LEU A 175 6.12 -6.01 -12.18
C LEU A 175 7.31 -6.68 -11.49
N GLY A 176 7.07 -7.46 -10.43
CA GLY A 176 8.12 -8.19 -9.73
C GLY A 176 8.88 -9.12 -10.67
N GLY A 177 8.18 -9.96 -11.43
CA GLY A 177 8.79 -10.90 -12.37
C GLY A 177 9.51 -10.22 -13.54
N LEU A 178 8.94 -9.17 -14.13
CA LEU A 178 9.53 -8.44 -15.25
C LEU A 178 10.80 -7.68 -14.84
N THR A 179 10.87 -7.19 -13.61
CA THR A 179 12.00 -6.38 -13.14
C THR A 179 13.07 -7.19 -12.41
N LEU A 180 12.78 -8.43 -12.01
CA LEU A 180 13.71 -9.33 -11.35
C LEU A 180 15.03 -9.59 -12.11
N PRO A 181 15.05 -9.71 -13.47
CA PRO A 181 16.30 -9.92 -14.20
C PRO A 181 17.33 -8.80 -14.04
N TRP A 182 16.91 -7.61 -13.62
CA TRP A 182 17.82 -6.48 -13.36
C TRP A 182 18.36 -6.46 -11.92
N GLY A 183 17.91 -7.39 -11.07
CA GLY A 183 18.34 -7.55 -9.69
C GLY A 183 17.17 -7.69 -8.72
N GLU A 184 17.38 -8.42 -7.63
CA GLU A 184 16.35 -8.75 -6.64
C GLU A 184 15.76 -7.52 -5.92
N ALA A 185 16.54 -6.45 -5.76
CA ALA A 185 16.11 -5.19 -5.16
C ALA A 185 15.34 -4.28 -6.12
N VAL A 186 15.54 -4.45 -7.45
CA VAL A 186 14.97 -3.55 -8.47
C VAL A 186 13.45 -3.47 -8.43
N PRO A 187 12.69 -4.58 -8.26
CA PRO A 187 11.24 -4.51 -8.16
C PRO A 187 10.74 -3.55 -7.07
N PHE A 188 11.38 -3.55 -5.90
CA PHE A 188 11.02 -2.65 -4.80
C PHE A 188 11.37 -1.19 -5.10
N ILE A 189 12.48 -0.94 -5.79
CA ILE A 189 12.86 0.41 -6.25
C ILE A 189 11.82 0.92 -7.26
N VAL A 190 11.43 0.09 -8.22
CA VAL A 190 10.40 0.44 -9.20
C VAL A 190 9.07 0.74 -8.52
N ALA A 191 8.65 -0.08 -7.55
CA ALA A 191 7.44 0.16 -6.76
C ALA A 191 7.51 1.49 -6.00
N ALA A 192 8.65 1.82 -5.39
CA ALA A 192 8.88 3.10 -4.74
C ALA A 192 8.76 4.27 -5.72
N VAL A 193 9.42 4.18 -6.89
CA VAL A 193 9.37 5.24 -7.91
C VAL A 193 7.96 5.46 -8.43
N VAL A 194 7.17 4.41 -8.64
CA VAL A 194 5.77 4.52 -9.12
C VAL A 194 4.85 5.14 -8.07
N LEU A 195 5.17 5.07 -6.78
CA LEU A 195 4.41 5.77 -5.73
C LEU A 195 4.61 7.29 -5.74
N VAL A 196 5.72 7.80 -6.27
CA VAL A 196 5.99 9.25 -6.30
C VAL A 196 4.92 10.03 -7.06
N PRO A 197 4.51 9.66 -8.28
CA PRO A 197 3.39 10.31 -8.96
C PRO A 197 2.08 10.29 -8.16
N CYS A 198 1.79 9.18 -7.45
CA CYS A 198 0.60 9.12 -6.60
C CYS A 198 0.65 10.14 -5.46
N LEU A 199 1.82 10.33 -4.85
CA LEU A 199 2.03 11.35 -3.82
C LEU A 199 1.87 12.77 -4.38
N VAL A 200 2.42 13.04 -5.56
CA VAL A 200 2.29 14.32 -6.25
C VAL A 200 0.83 14.61 -6.60
N LEU A 201 0.10 13.65 -7.19
CA LEU A 201 -1.32 13.78 -7.51
C LEU A 201 -2.17 14.04 -6.26
N LEU A 202 -1.86 13.38 -5.14
CA LEU A 202 -2.51 13.64 -3.86
C LEU A 202 -2.23 15.06 -3.38
N GLY A 203 -1.01 15.56 -3.58
CA GLY A 203 -0.61 16.93 -3.24
C GLY A 203 -1.30 18.01 -4.06
N LEU A 204 -1.52 17.75 -5.35
CA LEU A 204 -2.11 18.70 -6.30
C LEU A 204 -3.65 18.66 -6.34
N GLY A 205 -4.23 17.51 -6.10
CA GLY A 205 -5.66 17.25 -6.35
C GLY A 205 -6.56 17.30 -5.12
N LEU A 206 -5.99 17.23 -3.95
CA LEU A 206 -6.68 17.30 -2.66
C LEU A 206 -6.28 18.60 -1.96
#